data_4a13df00a428fe2bf9f685a0fdaaf527
#
_entry.id   4a13df00a428fe2bf9f685a0fdaaf527
#
_cell.length_a   1.000
_cell.length_b   1.000
_cell.length_c   1.000
_cell.angle_alpha   90.00
_cell.angle_beta   90.00
_cell.angle_gamma   90.00
#
_symmetry.space_group_name_H-M   'P 1'
#
loop_
_entity.id
_entity.type
_entity.pdbx_description
1 polymer ?
#
loop_
_entity_poly.entity_id
_entity_poly.type
_entity_poly.pdbx_seq_one_letter_code
_entity_poly.pdbx_strand_id
1 'polypeptide(L)'
;MNFTAGQIADQLNGTVVGNRDVDINTLSKIEEGKKGSLTFLANPKYTEYIYSTNASATIVADDFEPSEKITTTLIKVKDPYSSFTSILELFNDNKSKRVGISEKSDIDKSSIISNSSYVGSYSTIGKNSVIGDDCVIDSQVFIGENVKIGNNCKIYPGTKILNDTIIGNSCIIHSSCSIGSDGFGFAPNEDGTYKKIPQTGNVVIGNNVEIGSNSTIDRATIGSTIINDGVKLDNQIQIAHNVEIGENTAIAAQSGVAGSTKIGKNCMIGGQVGIIGHLKIGDNVKIQAQAGVTSDVESNARI
;
A
#
# COMPACT_ATOMS: atom_id res chain seq x y z
N MET A 1 16.51 10.96 16.34
CA MET A 1 16.67 9.94 17.41
C MET A 1 18.09 9.48 17.41
N ASN A 2 18.61 9.16 18.58
CA ASN A 2 19.90 8.51 18.70
C ASN A 2 19.67 7.15 19.33
N PHE A 3 20.08 6.12 18.64
CA PHE A 3 20.12 4.75 19.15
C PHE A 3 21.58 4.30 19.21
N THR A 4 21.89 3.30 20.02
CA THR A 4 23.15 2.58 19.89
C THR A 4 22.96 1.31 19.06
N ALA A 5 24.05 0.77 18.50
CA ALA A 5 24.00 -0.51 17.80
C ALA A 5 23.45 -1.62 18.70
N GLY A 6 23.75 -1.56 19.99
CA GLY A 6 23.20 -2.49 20.98
C GLY A 6 21.69 -2.41 21.12
N GLN A 7 21.12 -1.20 21.22
CA GLN A 7 19.67 -1.01 21.33
C GLN A 7 18.93 -1.52 20.08
N ILE A 8 19.49 -1.28 18.90
CA ILE A 8 18.94 -1.79 17.64
C ILE A 8 19.02 -3.33 17.60
N ALA A 9 20.15 -3.90 17.97
CA ALA A 9 20.30 -5.35 18.02
C ALA A 9 19.30 -6.01 18.98
N ASP A 10 19.13 -5.45 20.19
CA ASP A 10 18.18 -5.97 21.18
C ASP A 10 16.75 -5.94 20.65
N GLN A 11 16.35 -4.87 19.95
CA GLN A 11 15.02 -4.76 19.32
C GLN A 11 14.80 -5.77 18.19
N LEU A 12 15.86 -6.10 17.44
CA LEU A 12 15.82 -7.05 16.34
C LEU A 12 16.07 -8.49 16.76
N ASN A 13 16.28 -8.76 18.06
CA ASN A 13 16.75 -10.05 18.58
C ASN A 13 18.04 -10.50 17.89
N GLY A 14 18.94 -9.56 17.59
CA GLY A 14 20.19 -9.77 16.90
C GLY A 14 21.40 -9.76 17.84
N THR A 15 22.57 -10.07 17.27
CA THR A 15 23.85 -10.07 17.99
C THR A 15 24.77 -8.99 17.42
N VAL A 16 25.48 -8.24 18.30
CA VAL A 16 26.46 -7.23 17.89
C VAL A 16 27.86 -7.83 17.81
N VAL A 17 28.54 -7.63 16.68
CA VAL A 17 29.96 -7.91 16.51
C VAL A 17 30.65 -6.58 16.24
N GLY A 18 31.44 -6.11 17.20
CA GLY A 18 32.11 -4.81 17.18
C GLY A 18 31.71 -3.92 18.37
N ASN A 19 31.60 -2.61 18.14
CA ASN A 19 31.27 -1.65 19.19
C ASN A 19 29.75 -1.55 19.41
N ARG A 20 29.27 -2.08 20.53
CA ARG A 20 27.84 -2.07 20.91
C ARG A 20 27.31 -0.66 21.19
N ASP A 21 28.19 0.26 21.60
CA ASP A 21 27.81 1.61 22.02
C ASP A 21 27.94 2.66 20.91
N VAL A 22 28.22 2.24 19.67
CA VAL A 22 28.32 3.20 18.56
C VAL A 22 26.98 3.86 18.28
N ASP A 23 27.00 5.19 18.18
CA ASP A 23 25.78 6.00 17.92
C ASP A 23 25.28 5.85 16.49
N ILE A 24 23.95 5.73 16.38
CA ILE A 24 23.20 5.66 15.13
C ILE A 24 22.05 6.67 15.18
N ASN A 25 22.05 7.60 14.23
CA ASN A 25 21.05 8.67 14.15
C ASN A 25 20.42 8.84 12.76
N THR A 26 20.90 8.09 11.76
CA THR A 26 20.40 8.14 10.39
C THR A 26 20.51 6.79 9.71
N LEU A 27 19.82 6.64 8.60
CA LEU A 27 19.90 5.49 7.71
C LEU A 27 20.62 5.88 6.42
N SER A 28 21.33 4.96 5.79
CA SER A 28 21.97 5.19 4.49
C SER A 28 22.01 3.92 3.65
N LYS A 29 22.20 4.06 2.35
CA LYS A 29 22.61 2.94 1.51
C LYS A 29 24.02 2.51 1.93
N ILE A 30 24.35 1.24 1.67
CA ILE A 30 25.65 0.69 2.09
C ILE A 30 26.82 1.41 1.40
N GLU A 31 26.66 1.81 0.13
CA GLU A 31 27.64 2.55 -0.64
C GLU A 31 27.86 3.99 -0.14
N GLU A 32 26.85 4.57 0.50
CA GLU A 32 26.80 5.96 0.96
C GLU A 32 26.98 6.07 2.48
N GLY A 33 27.41 4.97 3.13
CA GLY A 33 27.58 4.88 4.58
C GLY A 33 28.49 5.96 5.14
N LYS A 34 28.08 6.58 6.23
CA LYS A 34 28.82 7.61 6.95
C LYS A 34 28.71 7.42 8.46
N LYS A 35 29.61 8.05 9.22
CA LYS A 35 29.57 8.00 10.69
C LYS A 35 28.18 8.45 11.20
N GLY A 36 27.60 7.66 12.09
CA GLY A 36 26.25 7.84 12.61
C GLY A 36 25.15 7.17 11.78
N SER A 37 25.48 6.54 10.63
CA SER A 37 24.47 5.83 9.85
C SER A 37 24.41 4.34 10.14
N LEU A 38 23.21 3.78 10.04
CA LEU A 38 22.90 2.36 9.92
C LEU A 38 22.63 2.02 8.46
N THR A 39 23.18 0.92 8.00
CA THR A 39 22.87 0.34 6.69
C THR A 39 22.57 -1.15 6.83
N PHE A 40 22.28 -1.83 5.72
CA PHE A 40 22.06 -3.28 5.72
C PHE A 40 22.64 -3.94 4.47
N LEU A 41 22.94 -5.22 4.60
CA LEU A 41 23.40 -6.10 3.53
C LEU A 41 22.51 -7.35 3.51
N ALA A 42 21.55 -7.40 2.60
CA ALA A 42 20.70 -8.57 2.37
C ALA A 42 20.93 -9.23 1.01
N ASN A 43 21.41 -8.46 0.02
CA ASN A 43 21.66 -8.96 -1.33
C ASN A 43 23.18 -9.15 -1.55
N PRO A 44 23.64 -10.36 -1.88
CA PRO A 44 25.06 -10.66 -2.10
C PRO A 44 25.75 -9.78 -3.14
N LYS A 45 25.02 -9.21 -4.09
CA LYS A 45 25.56 -8.28 -5.10
C LYS A 45 26.20 -7.02 -4.49
N TYR A 46 25.84 -6.68 -3.27
CA TYR A 46 26.36 -5.50 -2.56
C TYR A 46 27.43 -5.84 -1.53
N THR A 47 27.89 -7.09 -1.46
CA THR A 47 28.85 -7.54 -0.43
C THR A 47 30.15 -6.75 -0.48
N GLU A 48 30.64 -6.35 -1.66
CA GLU A 48 31.87 -5.57 -1.79
C GLU A 48 31.83 -4.25 -1.02
N TYR A 49 30.67 -3.63 -0.89
CA TYR A 49 30.53 -2.34 -0.21
C TYR A 49 30.68 -2.42 1.31
N ILE A 50 30.56 -3.61 1.93
CA ILE A 50 30.77 -3.73 3.39
C ILE A 50 32.21 -3.45 3.80
N TYR A 51 33.17 -3.65 2.89
CA TYR A 51 34.58 -3.41 3.13
C TYR A 51 34.99 -1.95 2.96
N SER A 52 34.16 -1.16 2.27
CA SER A 52 34.42 0.26 1.98
C SER A 52 33.49 1.22 2.68
N THR A 53 32.37 0.74 3.22
CA THR A 53 31.39 1.60 3.89
C THR A 53 31.97 2.26 5.14
N ASN A 54 31.61 3.55 5.35
CA ASN A 54 31.89 4.29 6.58
C ASN A 54 30.69 4.33 7.54
N ALA A 55 29.66 3.48 7.31
CA ALA A 55 28.53 3.37 8.21
C ALA A 55 28.97 2.93 9.61
N SER A 56 28.34 3.50 10.64
CA SER A 56 28.63 3.12 12.03
C SER A 56 28.24 1.69 12.34
N ALA A 57 27.11 1.22 11.76
CA ALA A 57 26.69 -0.17 11.88
C ALA A 57 26.03 -0.68 10.59
N THR A 58 26.12 -1.99 10.38
CA THR A 58 25.52 -2.70 9.23
C THR A 58 24.75 -3.93 9.72
N ILE A 59 23.46 -4.02 9.35
CA ILE A 59 22.66 -5.21 9.58
C ILE A 59 23.03 -6.26 8.54
N VAL A 60 23.38 -7.47 8.98
CA VAL A 60 23.80 -8.59 8.13
C VAL A 60 23.11 -9.88 8.57
N ALA A 61 23.14 -10.91 7.73
CA ALA A 61 22.70 -12.25 8.11
C ALA A 61 23.54 -12.82 9.26
N ASP A 62 22.96 -13.67 10.08
CA ASP A 62 23.64 -14.26 11.26
C ASP A 62 24.81 -15.17 10.87
N ASP A 63 24.77 -15.77 9.68
CA ASP A 63 25.83 -16.59 9.09
C ASP A 63 26.87 -15.78 8.29
N PHE A 64 26.71 -14.45 8.18
CA PHE A 64 27.65 -13.63 7.44
C PHE A 64 29.01 -13.58 8.14
N GLU A 65 30.06 -13.98 7.42
CA GLU A 65 31.46 -13.87 7.88
C GLU A 65 32.24 -13.03 6.87
N PRO A 66 32.84 -11.91 7.30
CA PRO A 66 33.66 -11.08 6.41
C PRO A 66 34.92 -11.78 6.00
N SER A 67 35.25 -11.75 4.70
CA SER A 67 36.52 -12.29 4.18
C SER A 67 37.74 -11.37 4.40
N GLU A 68 37.48 -10.09 4.69
CA GLU A 68 38.47 -9.05 4.90
C GLU A 68 38.13 -8.22 6.15
N LYS A 69 39.04 -7.36 6.57
CA LYS A 69 38.81 -6.45 7.70
C LYS A 69 37.76 -5.43 7.37
N ILE A 70 36.77 -5.29 8.25
CA ILE A 70 35.73 -4.28 8.18
C ILE A 70 35.89 -3.22 9.27
N THR A 71 35.35 -2.04 9.03
CA THR A 71 35.33 -0.91 9.98
C THR A 71 34.00 -0.70 10.66
N THR A 72 32.93 -1.16 10.04
CA THR A 72 31.55 -1.05 10.54
C THR A 72 31.26 -2.07 11.64
N THR A 73 30.44 -1.71 12.61
CA THR A 73 29.89 -2.67 13.58
C THR A 73 28.81 -3.51 12.92
N LEU A 74 28.86 -4.84 13.08
CA LEU A 74 27.82 -5.71 12.54
C LEU A 74 26.71 -5.93 13.56
N ILE A 75 25.47 -5.91 13.07
CA ILE A 75 24.27 -6.39 13.76
C ILE A 75 23.78 -7.63 13.00
N LYS A 76 24.11 -8.81 13.54
CA LYS A 76 23.76 -10.10 12.94
C LYS A 76 22.33 -10.47 13.29
N VAL A 77 21.52 -10.79 12.27
CA VAL A 77 20.09 -11.13 12.40
C VAL A 77 19.72 -12.27 11.44
N LYS A 78 18.64 -12.99 11.72
CA LYS A 78 18.19 -14.10 10.85
C LYS A 78 17.80 -13.64 9.45
N ASP A 79 17.10 -12.51 9.33
CA ASP A 79 16.67 -11.93 8.06
C ASP A 79 16.97 -10.43 8.04
N PRO A 80 18.06 -10.02 7.37
CA PRO A 80 18.44 -8.61 7.29
C PRO A 80 17.42 -7.73 6.60
N TYR A 81 16.67 -8.24 5.63
CA TYR A 81 15.69 -7.45 4.88
C TYR A 81 14.47 -7.10 5.75
N SER A 82 13.87 -8.11 6.38
CA SER A 82 12.75 -7.88 7.30
C SER A 82 13.16 -7.06 8.52
N SER A 83 14.36 -7.30 9.04
CA SER A 83 14.91 -6.53 10.16
C SER A 83 15.10 -5.04 9.80
N PHE A 84 15.63 -4.75 8.62
CA PHE A 84 15.79 -3.37 8.16
C PHE A 84 14.43 -2.69 7.92
N THR A 85 13.43 -3.42 7.42
CA THR A 85 12.05 -2.92 7.30
C THR A 85 11.50 -2.47 8.66
N SER A 86 11.66 -3.28 9.71
CA SER A 86 11.25 -2.90 11.07
C SER A 86 11.97 -1.65 11.59
N ILE A 87 13.24 -1.48 11.23
CA ILE A 87 13.99 -0.27 11.58
C ILE A 87 13.48 0.95 10.79
N LEU A 88 13.13 0.80 9.50
CA LEU A 88 12.52 1.87 8.73
C LEU A 88 11.20 2.34 9.35
N GLU A 89 10.38 1.41 9.82
CA GLU A 89 9.14 1.70 10.56
C GLU A 89 9.46 2.50 11.82
N LEU A 90 10.39 2.04 12.66
CA LEU A 90 10.81 2.72 13.89
C LEU A 90 11.29 4.15 13.63
N PHE A 91 12.10 4.37 12.59
CA PHE A 91 12.57 5.70 12.23
C PHE A 91 11.46 6.59 11.63
N ASN A 92 10.39 6.00 11.07
CA ASN A 92 9.25 6.71 10.49
C ASN A 92 8.15 7.01 11.52
N ASP A 93 7.92 6.14 12.49
CA ASP A 93 6.86 6.27 13.51
C ASP A 93 7.05 7.47 14.47
N ASN A 94 8.24 8.07 14.45
CA ASN A 94 8.55 9.28 15.20
C ASN A 94 7.97 10.58 14.63
N LYS A 95 7.21 10.53 13.55
CA LYS A 95 6.38 11.66 13.15
C LYS A 95 5.24 11.77 14.16
N SER A 96 5.17 12.90 14.85
CA SER A 96 4.11 13.18 15.83
C SER A 96 2.75 12.76 15.26
N LYS A 97 2.02 11.93 16.00
CA LYS A 97 0.66 11.49 15.64
C LYS A 97 -0.18 12.75 15.40
N ARG A 98 -0.68 12.92 14.20
CA ARG A 98 -1.57 14.03 13.85
C ARG A 98 -2.96 13.70 14.35
N VAL A 99 -3.58 14.62 15.08
CA VAL A 99 -4.93 14.51 15.63
C VAL A 99 -5.65 15.84 15.46
N GLY A 100 -6.95 15.80 15.27
CA GLY A 100 -7.81 16.98 15.19
C GLY A 100 -8.29 17.29 13.78
N ILE A 101 -9.25 18.16 13.70
CA ILE A 101 -9.94 18.56 12.48
C ILE A 101 -9.52 19.98 12.11
N SER A 102 -9.04 20.17 10.88
CA SER A 102 -8.68 21.50 10.38
C SER A 102 -9.93 22.38 10.26
N GLU A 103 -9.86 23.62 10.75
CA GLU A 103 -10.92 24.62 10.59
C GLU A 103 -11.23 24.96 9.12
N LYS A 104 -10.32 24.62 8.20
CA LYS A 104 -10.49 24.81 6.75
C LYS A 104 -11.08 23.58 6.06
N SER A 105 -11.56 22.58 6.78
CA SER A 105 -12.29 21.44 6.23
C SER A 105 -13.79 21.71 6.21
N ASP A 106 -14.49 21.09 5.28
CA ASP A 106 -15.95 21.13 5.15
C ASP A 106 -16.54 19.77 5.51
N ILE A 107 -17.21 19.68 6.65
CA ILE A 107 -17.71 18.42 7.22
C ILE A 107 -19.19 18.54 7.50
N ASP A 108 -20.00 17.65 6.91
CA ASP A 108 -21.41 17.61 7.20
C ASP A 108 -21.67 17.21 8.66
N LYS A 109 -22.66 17.87 9.25
CA LYS A 109 -23.00 17.72 10.68
C LYS A 109 -23.49 16.33 11.08
N SER A 110 -23.96 15.53 10.10
CA SER A 110 -24.42 14.16 10.32
C SER A 110 -23.26 13.14 10.29
N SER A 111 -22.05 13.58 9.93
CA SER A 111 -20.89 12.71 9.85
C SER A 111 -20.29 12.48 11.24
N ILE A 112 -19.74 11.27 11.44
CA ILE A 112 -19.12 10.85 12.69
C ILE A 112 -17.63 10.64 12.43
N ILE A 113 -16.78 11.39 13.13
CA ILE A 113 -15.32 11.28 13.03
C ILE A 113 -14.78 11.04 14.44
N SER A 114 -13.96 10.00 14.60
CA SER A 114 -13.33 9.74 15.89
C SER A 114 -12.41 10.89 16.32
N ASN A 115 -12.42 11.19 17.60
CA ASN A 115 -11.58 12.23 18.21
C ASN A 115 -10.07 11.93 18.13
N SER A 116 -9.69 10.67 17.89
CA SER A 116 -8.28 10.26 17.71
C SER A 116 -7.78 10.46 16.27
N SER A 117 -8.66 10.82 15.34
CA SER A 117 -8.35 10.94 13.92
C SER A 117 -8.01 12.38 13.52
N TYR A 118 -7.36 12.51 12.37
CA TYR A 118 -6.95 13.78 11.78
C TYR A 118 -7.67 14.02 10.45
N VAL A 119 -8.16 15.25 10.26
CA VAL A 119 -8.69 15.71 8.95
C VAL A 119 -7.96 16.99 8.54
N GLY A 120 -7.30 16.92 7.40
CA GLY A 120 -6.50 18.01 6.83
C GLY A 120 -7.33 19.11 6.16
N SER A 121 -6.66 20.21 5.86
CA SER A 121 -7.29 21.41 5.27
C SER A 121 -7.88 21.13 3.89
N TYR A 122 -9.01 21.78 3.61
CA TYR A 122 -9.73 21.68 2.33
C TYR A 122 -10.22 20.27 1.99
N SER A 123 -10.35 19.42 3.00
CA SER A 123 -11.02 18.13 2.84
C SER A 123 -12.50 18.30 3.07
N THR A 124 -13.31 17.56 2.29
CA THR A 124 -14.76 17.54 2.39
C THR A 124 -15.22 16.17 2.84
N ILE A 125 -16.16 16.11 3.79
CA ILE A 125 -16.79 14.87 4.28
C ILE A 125 -18.29 15.01 4.19
N GLY A 126 -18.90 14.19 3.34
CA GLY A 126 -20.33 14.21 3.04
C GLY A 126 -21.17 13.53 4.12
N LYS A 127 -22.50 13.68 3.98
CA LYS A 127 -23.52 13.24 4.95
C LYS A 127 -23.40 11.79 5.37
N ASN A 128 -23.69 11.53 6.64
CA ASN A 128 -23.77 10.18 7.24
C ASN A 128 -22.48 9.36 7.11
N SER A 129 -21.35 9.98 6.77
CA SER A 129 -20.09 9.26 6.66
C SER A 129 -19.46 9.03 8.03
N VAL A 130 -18.81 7.89 8.19
CA VAL A 130 -18.21 7.46 9.47
C VAL A 130 -16.71 7.20 9.25
N ILE A 131 -15.88 7.84 10.07
CA ILE A 131 -14.42 7.65 10.10
C ILE A 131 -14.03 7.13 11.48
N GLY A 132 -13.43 5.96 11.50
CA GLY A 132 -12.99 5.25 12.70
C GLY A 132 -11.81 5.90 13.41
N ASP A 133 -11.23 5.16 14.35
CA ASP A 133 -10.15 5.62 15.20
C ASP A 133 -8.81 5.68 14.47
N ASP A 134 -7.97 6.62 14.89
CA ASP A 134 -6.57 6.74 14.47
C ASP A 134 -6.36 6.90 12.96
N CYS A 135 -7.38 7.39 12.26
CA CYS A 135 -7.30 7.67 10.82
C CYS A 135 -6.58 8.99 10.54
N VAL A 136 -5.89 9.04 9.43
CA VAL A 136 -5.27 10.25 8.90
C VAL A 136 -5.87 10.53 7.52
N ILE A 137 -6.76 11.52 7.46
CA ILE A 137 -7.32 12.05 6.22
C ILE A 137 -6.51 13.29 5.88
N ASP A 138 -5.63 13.19 4.89
CA ASP A 138 -4.77 14.31 4.49
C ASP A 138 -5.56 15.45 3.83
N SER A 139 -4.88 16.53 3.47
CA SER A 139 -5.51 17.71 2.87
C SER A 139 -6.09 17.42 1.48
N GLN A 140 -7.16 18.14 1.11
CA GLN A 140 -7.81 18.03 -0.21
C GLN A 140 -8.37 16.64 -0.53
N VAL A 141 -8.75 15.87 0.47
CA VAL A 141 -9.45 14.60 0.30
C VAL A 141 -10.95 14.88 0.20
N PHE A 142 -11.61 14.23 -0.75
CA PHE A 142 -13.07 14.22 -0.87
C PHE A 142 -13.63 12.87 -0.41
N ILE A 143 -14.52 12.91 0.56
CA ILE A 143 -15.28 11.75 1.05
C ILE A 143 -16.76 12.07 0.83
N GLY A 144 -17.41 11.26 0.03
CA GLY A 144 -18.83 11.40 -0.33
C GLY A 144 -19.80 11.09 0.81
N GLU A 145 -21.05 10.87 0.47
CA GLU A 145 -22.10 10.53 1.43
C GLU A 145 -22.10 9.02 1.76
N ASN A 146 -22.52 8.66 2.99
CA ASN A 146 -22.64 7.28 3.49
C ASN A 146 -21.34 6.46 3.41
N VAL A 147 -20.19 7.08 3.34
CA VAL A 147 -18.90 6.39 3.30
C VAL A 147 -18.54 5.88 4.69
N LYS A 148 -18.02 4.67 4.76
CA LYS A 148 -17.51 4.09 6.01
C LYS A 148 -16.03 3.78 5.88
N ILE A 149 -15.21 4.32 6.77
CA ILE A 149 -13.77 4.07 6.88
C ILE A 149 -13.49 3.49 8.25
N GLY A 150 -12.88 2.33 8.30
CA GLY A 150 -12.47 1.65 9.54
C GLY A 150 -11.35 2.38 10.27
N ASN A 151 -10.70 1.69 11.19
CA ASN A 151 -9.66 2.25 12.05
C ASN A 151 -8.27 2.22 11.38
N ASN A 152 -7.36 3.08 11.84
CA ASN A 152 -5.95 3.13 11.43
C ASN A 152 -5.73 3.32 9.92
N CYS A 153 -6.67 3.95 9.22
CA CYS A 153 -6.56 4.20 7.79
C CYS A 153 -5.81 5.50 7.49
N LYS A 154 -5.08 5.49 6.37
CA LYS A 154 -4.38 6.67 5.88
C LYS A 154 -4.79 6.98 4.45
N ILE A 155 -5.41 8.15 4.26
CA ILE A 155 -5.87 8.63 2.97
C ILE A 155 -5.05 9.85 2.59
N TYR A 156 -4.27 9.72 1.54
CA TYR A 156 -3.35 10.74 1.07
C TYR A 156 -4.02 11.85 0.26
N PRO A 157 -3.32 13.01 0.06
CA PRO A 157 -3.90 14.19 -0.54
C PRO A 157 -4.51 13.95 -1.93
N GLY A 158 -5.60 14.66 -2.22
CA GLY A 158 -6.25 14.67 -3.53
C GLY A 158 -7.09 13.42 -3.85
N THR A 159 -7.14 12.45 -2.96
CA THR A 159 -7.96 11.23 -3.13
C THR A 159 -9.44 11.55 -3.02
N LYS A 160 -10.24 10.87 -3.85
CA LYS A 160 -11.70 10.97 -3.87
C LYS A 160 -12.30 9.60 -3.56
N ILE A 161 -13.09 9.54 -2.50
CA ILE A 161 -13.85 8.35 -2.09
C ILE A 161 -15.33 8.71 -2.23
N LEU A 162 -15.97 8.11 -3.22
CA LEU A 162 -17.33 8.47 -3.60
C LEU A 162 -18.36 7.70 -2.76
N ASN A 163 -19.63 8.13 -2.90
CA ASN A 163 -20.75 7.72 -2.05
C ASN A 163 -20.86 6.20 -1.88
N ASP A 164 -21.29 5.79 -0.68
CA ASP A 164 -21.59 4.41 -0.30
C ASP A 164 -20.39 3.46 -0.27
N THR A 165 -19.16 3.98 -0.45
CA THR A 165 -17.92 3.20 -0.37
C THR A 165 -17.66 2.75 1.06
N ILE A 166 -17.21 1.50 1.21
CA ILE A 166 -16.83 0.92 2.50
C ILE A 166 -15.35 0.55 2.45
N ILE A 167 -14.58 1.00 3.44
CA ILE A 167 -13.15 0.70 3.59
C ILE A 167 -12.94 0.10 4.98
N GLY A 168 -12.29 -1.04 5.04
CA GLY A 168 -11.92 -1.74 6.28
C GLY A 168 -10.83 -1.03 7.07
N ASN A 169 -10.17 -1.77 7.96
CA ASN A 169 -9.16 -1.22 8.86
C ASN A 169 -7.76 -1.26 8.24
N SER A 170 -6.87 -0.39 8.72
CA SER A 170 -5.44 -0.38 8.40
C SER A 170 -5.14 -0.27 6.90
N CYS A 171 -6.00 0.46 6.17
CA CYS A 171 -5.84 0.69 4.74
C CYS A 171 -5.01 1.94 4.45
N ILE A 172 -4.23 1.89 3.38
CA ILE A 172 -3.44 3.01 2.88
C ILE A 172 -3.91 3.31 1.45
N ILE A 173 -4.46 4.50 1.23
CA ILE A 173 -4.87 4.97 -0.08
C ILE A 173 -3.97 6.14 -0.47
N HIS A 174 -3.11 5.93 -1.45
CA HIS A 174 -2.16 6.95 -1.90
C HIS A 174 -2.83 8.07 -2.69
N SER A 175 -2.05 9.10 -3.00
CA SER A 175 -2.55 10.37 -3.55
C SER A 175 -3.28 10.21 -4.87
N SER A 176 -4.32 11.04 -5.06
CA SER A 176 -5.06 11.19 -6.31
C SER A 176 -5.79 9.93 -6.80
N CYS A 177 -6.09 9.01 -5.92
CA CYS A 177 -6.97 7.87 -6.24
C CYS A 177 -8.43 8.33 -6.42
N SER A 178 -9.19 7.62 -7.28
CA SER A 178 -10.64 7.78 -7.42
C SER A 178 -11.32 6.45 -7.13
N ILE A 179 -12.06 6.38 -6.04
CA ILE A 179 -12.71 5.15 -5.57
C ILE A 179 -14.23 5.34 -5.59
N GLY A 180 -14.94 4.48 -6.32
CA GLY A 180 -16.38 4.51 -6.44
C GLY A 180 -16.91 5.39 -7.58
N SER A 181 -16.07 5.73 -8.57
CA SER A 181 -16.51 6.36 -9.83
C SER A 181 -17.44 5.42 -10.60
N ASP A 182 -18.28 5.98 -11.48
CA ASP A 182 -19.11 5.18 -12.37
C ASP A 182 -18.27 4.30 -13.27
N GLY A 183 -18.62 3.02 -13.35
CA GLY A 183 -18.07 2.09 -14.33
C GLY A 183 -18.40 2.46 -15.76
N PHE A 184 -17.64 1.92 -16.70
CA PHE A 184 -17.84 2.08 -18.14
C PHE A 184 -19.00 1.20 -18.62
N GLY A 185 -20.22 1.68 -18.37
CA GLY A 185 -21.47 1.00 -18.71
C GLY A 185 -22.29 1.78 -19.74
N PHE A 186 -22.39 1.25 -20.97
CA PHE A 186 -23.14 1.84 -22.07
C PHE A 186 -23.87 0.77 -22.87
N ALA A 187 -25.13 1.04 -23.23
CA ALA A 187 -25.91 0.23 -24.15
C ALA A 187 -25.89 0.87 -25.54
N PRO A 188 -25.59 0.14 -26.62
CA PRO A 188 -25.66 0.66 -27.97
C PRO A 188 -27.11 0.88 -28.38
N ASN A 189 -27.39 1.99 -29.04
CA ASN A 189 -28.66 2.29 -29.70
C ASN A 189 -28.63 1.84 -31.16
N GLU A 190 -29.78 1.74 -31.80
CA GLU A 190 -29.88 1.36 -33.21
C GLU A 190 -29.18 2.34 -34.17
N ASP A 191 -29.09 3.61 -33.79
CA ASP A 191 -28.42 4.67 -34.55
C ASP A 191 -26.91 4.72 -34.38
N GLY A 192 -26.32 3.76 -33.63
CA GLY A 192 -24.86 3.68 -33.35
C GLY A 192 -24.40 4.59 -32.20
N THR A 193 -25.29 5.33 -31.56
CA THR A 193 -24.98 6.08 -30.34
C THR A 193 -25.04 5.19 -29.11
N TYR A 194 -24.63 5.73 -27.94
CA TYR A 194 -24.59 4.99 -26.69
C TYR A 194 -25.47 5.63 -25.61
N LYS A 195 -26.27 4.81 -24.96
CA LYS A 195 -27.05 5.20 -23.78
C LYS A 195 -26.28 4.80 -22.52
N LYS A 196 -26.04 5.75 -21.61
CA LYS A 196 -25.39 5.46 -20.32
C LYS A 196 -26.25 4.51 -19.49
N ILE A 197 -25.62 3.48 -18.93
CA ILE A 197 -26.21 2.60 -17.92
C ILE A 197 -25.84 3.17 -16.54
N PRO A 198 -26.83 3.57 -15.71
CA PRO A 198 -26.57 4.05 -14.35
C PRO A 198 -25.82 3.00 -13.52
N GLN A 199 -24.87 3.46 -12.73
CA GLN A 199 -24.07 2.63 -11.84
C GLN A 199 -24.55 2.86 -10.40
N THR A 200 -25.30 1.92 -9.84
CA THR A 200 -26.03 2.10 -8.56
C THR A 200 -25.42 1.30 -7.40
N GLY A 201 -24.41 0.49 -7.68
CA GLY A 201 -23.69 -0.25 -6.67
C GLY A 201 -22.61 0.60 -5.97
N ASN A 202 -21.73 -0.06 -5.25
CA ASN A 202 -20.65 0.59 -4.49
C ASN A 202 -19.30 -0.11 -4.65
N VAL A 203 -18.31 0.35 -3.87
CA VAL A 203 -17.01 -0.31 -3.68
C VAL A 203 -16.90 -0.76 -2.24
N VAL A 204 -16.40 -1.98 -2.04
CA VAL A 204 -16.06 -2.54 -0.72
C VAL A 204 -14.59 -2.93 -0.72
N ILE A 205 -13.84 -2.34 0.21
CA ILE A 205 -12.41 -2.59 0.43
C ILE A 205 -12.25 -3.22 1.80
N GLY A 206 -11.58 -4.36 1.86
CA GLY A 206 -11.27 -5.09 3.08
C GLY A 206 -10.22 -4.42 3.95
N ASN A 207 -9.60 -5.19 4.83
CA ASN A 207 -8.58 -4.72 5.77
C ASN A 207 -7.17 -4.82 5.19
N ASN A 208 -6.23 -4.01 5.68
CA ASN A 208 -4.81 -4.05 5.30
C ASN A 208 -4.56 -3.89 3.78
N VAL A 209 -5.46 -3.22 3.07
CA VAL A 209 -5.33 -2.96 1.64
C VAL A 209 -4.47 -1.73 1.41
N GLU A 210 -3.62 -1.79 0.39
CA GLU A 210 -2.85 -0.62 -0.06
C GLU A 210 -3.13 -0.34 -1.53
N ILE A 211 -3.45 0.91 -1.86
CA ILE A 211 -3.79 1.35 -3.21
C ILE A 211 -2.84 2.48 -3.61
N GLY A 212 -2.03 2.23 -4.62
CA GLY A 212 -1.04 3.16 -5.16
C GLY A 212 -1.65 4.37 -5.87
N SER A 213 -0.85 5.39 -6.02
CA SER A 213 -1.27 6.70 -6.52
C SER A 213 -1.91 6.65 -7.92
N ASN A 214 -2.88 7.53 -8.16
CA ASN A 214 -3.61 7.66 -9.43
C ASN A 214 -4.33 6.39 -9.88
N SER A 215 -4.64 5.47 -8.96
CA SER A 215 -5.46 4.29 -9.26
C SER A 215 -6.94 4.63 -9.22
N THR A 216 -7.71 3.93 -10.04
CA THR A 216 -9.15 4.10 -10.15
C THR A 216 -9.87 2.78 -9.90
N ILE A 217 -10.90 2.80 -9.05
CA ILE A 217 -11.74 1.65 -8.73
C ILE A 217 -13.18 2.06 -8.95
N ASP A 218 -13.81 1.47 -9.96
CA ASP A 218 -15.17 1.80 -10.32
C ASP A 218 -16.17 1.09 -9.41
N ARG A 219 -17.30 1.76 -9.13
CA ARG A 219 -18.42 1.14 -8.46
C ARG A 219 -19.06 0.06 -9.34
N ALA A 220 -19.68 -0.90 -8.72
CA ALA A 220 -20.46 -1.89 -9.43
C ALA A 220 -21.71 -1.23 -10.09
N THR A 221 -22.18 -1.83 -11.18
CA THR A 221 -23.48 -1.49 -11.75
C THR A 221 -24.59 -1.78 -10.74
N ILE A 222 -24.56 -2.98 -10.14
CA ILE A 222 -25.43 -3.43 -9.05
C ILE A 222 -24.56 -4.29 -8.13
N GLY A 223 -24.74 -4.20 -6.82
CA GLY A 223 -23.91 -4.89 -5.83
C GLY A 223 -22.61 -4.14 -5.57
N SER A 224 -21.49 -4.83 -5.51
CA SER A 224 -20.20 -4.24 -5.11
C SER A 224 -19.06 -4.65 -6.04
N THR A 225 -18.14 -3.73 -6.27
CA THR A 225 -16.76 -4.05 -6.67
C THR A 225 -15.99 -4.34 -5.38
N ILE A 226 -15.29 -5.48 -5.29
CA ILE A 226 -14.76 -5.98 -4.03
C ILE A 226 -13.24 -6.14 -4.10
N ILE A 227 -12.55 -5.51 -3.17
CA ILE A 227 -11.11 -5.66 -2.93
C ILE A 227 -10.94 -6.31 -1.55
N ASN A 228 -10.57 -7.56 -1.51
CA ASN A 228 -10.46 -8.30 -0.25
C ASN A 228 -9.21 -7.95 0.57
N ASP A 229 -9.10 -8.54 1.76
CA ASP A 229 -8.08 -8.24 2.74
C ASP A 229 -6.65 -8.44 2.19
N GLY A 230 -5.74 -7.56 2.58
CA GLY A 230 -4.32 -7.68 2.27
C GLY A 230 -3.91 -7.38 0.82
N VAL A 231 -4.85 -7.05 -0.07
CA VAL A 231 -4.56 -6.73 -1.48
C VAL A 231 -3.63 -5.52 -1.58
N LYS A 232 -2.68 -5.61 -2.52
CA LYS A 232 -1.73 -4.54 -2.85
C LYS A 232 -1.86 -4.15 -4.31
N LEU A 233 -2.35 -2.95 -4.56
CA LEU A 233 -2.41 -2.35 -5.90
C LEU A 233 -1.33 -1.28 -6.00
N ASP A 234 -0.47 -1.40 -6.99
CA ASP A 234 0.56 -0.40 -7.28
C ASP A 234 -0.07 0.83 -7.98
N ASN A 235 0.73 1.74 -8.48
CA ASN A 235 0.28 3.00 -9.06
C ASN A 235 -0.42 2.81 -10.41
N GLN A 236 -1.40 3.69 -10.70
CA GLN A 236 -2.09 3.75 -12.00
C GLN A 236 -2.82 2.44 -12.36
N ILE A 237 -3.43 1.79 -11.38
CA ILE A 237 -4.24 0.59 -11.61
C ILE A 237 -5.68 1.01 -11.95
N GLN A 238 -6.29 0.34 -12.95
CA GLN A 238 -7.71 0.42 -13.25
C GLN A 238 -8.42 -0.86 -12.82
N ILE A 239 -9.35 -0.76 -11.87
CA ILE A 239 -10.28 -1.83 -11.49
C ILE A 239 -11.68 -1.42 -11.93
N ALA A 240 -12.23 -2.12 -12.91
CA ALA A 240 -13.55 -1.83 -13.45
C ALA A 240 -14.68 -2.36 -12.55
N HIS A 241 -15.92 -2.01 -12.92
CA HIS A 241 -17.13 -2.35 -12.18
C HIS A 241 -17.30 -3.87 -11.95
N ASN A 242 -17.83 -4.25 -10.81
CA ASN A 242 -18.13 -5.64 -10.44
C ASN A 242 -16.92 -6.61 -10.43
N VAL A 243 -15.71 -6.09 -10.42
CA VAL A 243 -14.49 -6.90 -10.22
C VAL A 243 -14.43 -7.37 -8.77
N GLU A 244 -13.96 -8.59 -8.56
CA GLU A 244 -13.60 -9.13 -7.25
C GLU A 244 -12.11 -9.50 -7.25
N ILE A 245 -11.34 -9.00 -6.27
CA ILE A 245 -9.93 -9.37 -6.08
C ILE A 245 -9.79 -10.10 -4.76
N GLY A 246 -9.28 -11.33 -4.82
CA GLY A 246 -9.06 -12.21 -3.67
C GLY A 246 -7.92 -11.74 -2.77
N GLU A 247 -7.94 -12.24 -1.54
CA GLU A 247 -7.03 -11.87 -0.46
C GLU A 247 -5.55 -11.96 -0.85
N ASN A 248 -4.74 -11.02 -0.35
CA ASN A 248 -3.28 -10.99 -0.51
C ASN A 248 -2.79 -10.99 -1.97
N THR A 249 -3.65 -10.66 -2.93
CA THR A 249 -3.25 -10.52 -4.34
C THR A 249 -2.53 -9.19 -4.54
N ALA A 250 -1.43 -9.23 -5.30
CA ALA A 250 -0.64 -8.06 -5.66
C ALA A 250 -0.71 -7.79 -7.16
N ILE A 251 -0.98 -6.54 -7.54
CA ILE A 251 -1.05 -6.08 -8.93
C ILE A 251 -0.07 -4.93 -9.11
N ALA A 252 0.93 -5.13 -9.99
CA ALA A 252 1.93 -4.12 -10.28
C ALA A 252 1.41 -3.04 -11.24
N ALA A 253 2.12 -1.91 -11.28
CA ALA A 253 1.70 -0.65 -11.89
C ALA A 253 1.16 -0.76 -13.32
N GLN A 254 0.21 0.15 -13.64
CA GLN A 254 -0.37 0.34 -14.98
C GLN A 254 -1.15 -0.87 -15.51
N SER A 255 -1.59 -1.77 -14.65
CA SER A 255 -2.44 -2.90 -15.04
C SER A 255 -3.92 -2.53 -15.01
N GLY A 256 -4.70 -3.15 -15.87
CA GLY A 256 -6.14 -2.95 -15.99
C GLY A 256 -6.92 -4.26 -15.89
N VAL A 257 -7.97 -4.26 -15.06
CA VAL A 257 -8.88 -5.39 -14.90
C VAL A 257 -10.27 -4.96 -15.35
N ALA A 258 -10.76 -5.54 -16.44
CA ALA A 258 -12.06 -5.19 -17.00
C ALA A 258 -13.22 -5.79 -16.19
N GLY A 259 -14.42 -5.26 -16.44
CA GLY A 259 -15.61 -5.49 -15.61
C GLY A 259 -15.99 -6.95 -15.39
N SER A 260 -16.53 -7.23 -14.20
CA SER A 260 -17.04 -8.55 -13.78
C SER A 260 -16.01 -9.67 -13.71
N THR A 261 -14.72 -9.36 -13.79
CA THR A 261 -13.62 -10.33 -13.64
C THR A 261 -13.44 -10.69 -12.16
N LYS A 262 -13.18 -11.97 -11.89
CA LYS A 262 -12.89 -12.49 -10.56
C LYS A 262 -11.45 -13.01 -10.50
N ILE A 263 -10.65 -12.42 -9.62
CA ILE A 263 -9.27 -12.81 -9.37
C ILE A 263 -9.20 -13.51 -8.02
N GLY A 264 -8.60 -14.68 -7.98
CA GLY A 264 -8.39 -15.46 -6.77
C GLY A 264 -7.40 -14.83 -5.80
N LYS A 265 -7.12 -15.54 -4.71
CA LYS A 265 -6.21 -15.10 -3.65
C LYS A 265 -4.75 -15.39 -3.99
N ASN A 266 -3.84 -14.63 -3.36
CA ASN A 266 -2.38 -14.81 -3.43
C ASN A 266 -1.83 -14.72 -4.87
N CYS A 267 -2.51 -14.05 -5.78
CA CYS A 267 -2.02 -13.85 -7.15
C CYS A 267 -0.94 -12.77 -7.20
N MET A 268 -0.03 -12.90 -8.16
CA MET A 268 1.00 -11.92 -8.47
C MET A 268 0.85 -11.51 -9.94
N ILE A 269 0.36 -10.30 -10.18
CA ILE A 269 0.11 -9.79 -11.52
C ILE A 269 1.16 -8.72 -11.84
N GLY A 270 1.92 -8.94 -12.90
CA GLY A 270 2.98 -8.05 -13.37
C GLY A 270 2.45 -6.70 -13.84
N GLY A 271 3.37 -5.76 -14.06
CA GLY A 271 2.99 -4.42 -14.55
C GLY A 271 2.49 -4.44 -15.99
N GLN A 272 1.60 -3.49 -16.32
CA GLN A 272 1.03 -3.32 -17.67
C GLN A 272 0.26 -4.55 -18.18
N VAL A 273 -0.30 -5.35 -17.28
CA VAL A 273 -1.17 -6.48 -17.64
C VAL A 273 -2.58 -5.97 -17.94
N GLY A 274 -3.16 -6.47 -19.04
CA GLY A 274 -4.57 -6.27 -19.38
C GLY A 274 -5.36 -7.55 -19.20
N ILE A 275 -6.43 -7.53 -18.41
CA ILE A 275 -7.34 -8.67 -18.21
C ILE A 275 -8.70 -8.29 -18.76
N ILE A 276 -9.22 -9.02 -19.76
CA ILE A 276 -10.54 -8.74 -20.31
C ILE A 276 -11.66 -9.09 -19.33
N GLY A 277 -12.88 -8.60 -19.60
CA GLY A 277 -14.03 -8.77 -18.71
C GLY A 277 -14.52 -10.20 -18.59
N HIS A 278 -15.22 -10.47 -17.47
CA HIS A 278 -15.94 -11.72 -17.19
C HIS A 278 -15.06 -12.97 -17.04
N LEU A 279 -13.76 -12.82 -16.81
CA LEU A 279 -12.86 -13.94 -16.60
C LEU A 279 -12.81 -14.38 -15.14
N LYS A 280 -12.38 -15.63 -14.96
CA LYS A 280 -11.98 -16.20 -13.68
C LYS A 280 -10.48 -16.49 -13.70
N ILE A 281 -9.76 -15.84 -12.82
CA ILE A 281 -8.34 -16.12 -12.53
C ILE A 281 -8.30 -16.86 -11.21
N GLY A 282 -7.76 -18.08 -11.21
CA GLY A 282 -7.67 -18.94 -10.04
C GLY A 282 -6.74 -18.39 -8.95
N ASP A 283 -6.58 -19.16 -7.88
CA ASP A 283 -5.70 -18.80 -6.76
C ASP A 283 -4.22 -19.02 -7.11
N ASN A 284 -3.32 -18.27 -6.49
CA ASN A 284 -1.86 -18.38 -6.60
C ASN A 284 -1.32 -18.25 -8.04
N VAL A 285 -2.05 -17.57 -8.91
CA VAL A 285 -1.65 -17.36 -10.31
C VAL A 285 -0.54 -16.30 -10.39
N LYS A 286 0.44 -16.52 -11.28
CA LYS A 286 1.49 -15.54 -11.56
C LYS A 286 1.41 -15.14 -13.04
N ILE A 287 1.15 -13.85 -13.27
CA ILE A 287 1.05 -13.27 -14.62
C ILE A 287 2.28 -12.39 -14.87
N GLN A 288 2.98 -12.63 -15.97
CA GLN A 288 4.14 -11.82 -16.35
C GLN A 288 3.74 -10.42 -16.77
N ALA A 289 4.66 -9.47 -16.62
CA ALA A 289 4.44 -8.09 -17.08
C ALA A 289 4.10 -8.03 -18.58
N GLN A 290 3.22 -7.08 -18.96
CA GLN A 290 2.77 -6.85 -20.33
C GLN A 290 1.96 -7.99 -20.96
N ALA A 291 1.46 -8.93 -20.17
CA ALA A 291 0.58 -9.99 -20.68
C ALA A 291 -0.85 -9.47 -20.93
N GLY A 292 -1.46 -9.94 -22.02
CA GLY A 292 -2.89 -9.80 -22.31
C GLY A 292 -3.62 -11.10 -21.97
N VAL A 293 -4.49 -11.09 -20.96
CA VAL A 293 -5.23 -12.28 -20.52
C VAL A 293 -6.63 -12.26 -21.16
N THR A 294 -6.89 -13.25 -22.01
CA THR A 294 -8.12 -13.33 -22.81
C THR A 294 -8.98 -14.58 -22.54
N SER A 295 -8.58 -15.40 -21.58
CA SER A 295 -9.31 -16.61 -21.16
C SER A 295 -9.12 -16.84 -19.66
N ASP A 296 -9.98 -17.68 -19.09
CA ASP A 296 -9.87 -18.12 -17.71
C ASP A 296 -8.50 -18.78 -17.44
N VAL A 297 -8.00 -18.59 -16.22
CA VAL A 297 -6.69 -19.10 -15.80
C VAL A 297 -6.87 -19.97 -14.56
N GLU A 298 -6.42 -21.21 -14.65
CA GLU A 298 -6.49 -22.17 -13.56
C GLU A 298 -5.55 -21.80 -12.40
N SER A 299 -5.91 -22.22 -11.19
CA SER A 299 -5.09 -21.97 -9.98
C SER A 299 -3.66 -22.51 -10.15
N ASN A 300 -2.70 -21.79 -9.56
CA ASN A 300 -1.26 -22.08 -9.56
C ASN A 300 -0.58 -21.95 -10.93
N ALA A 301 -1.27 -21.44 -11.94
CA ALA A 301 -0.70 -21.23 -13.27
C ALA A 301 0.35 -20.09 -13.28
N ARG A 302 1.24 -20.13 -14.27
CA ARG A 302 2.18 -19.06 -14.61
C ARG A 302 2.02 -18.74 -16.09
N ILE A 303 1.72 -17.51 -16.43
CA ILE A 303 1.49 -17.02 -17.78
C ILE A 303 2.19 -15.69 -18.02
#